data_ca7b52eed150ceb6b2c7534bba2c23a0
#
_entry.id   ca7b52eed150ceb6b2c7534bba2c23a0
#
_cell.length_a   1.000
_cell.length_b   1.000
_cell.length_c   1.000
_cell.angle_alpha   90.00
_cell.angle_beta   90.00
_cell.angle_gamma   90.00
#
_symmetry.space_group_name_H-M   'P 1'
#
loop_
_entity.id
_entity.type
_entity.pdbx_description
1 polymer ?
#
loop_
_entity_poly.entity_id
_entity_poly.type
_entity_poly.pdbx_seq_one_letter_code
_entity_poly.pdbx_strand_id
1 'polypeptide(L)'
;SVQSYSTMTFKIKKDTSCDLDHLKKKLVELQYKRNDNIHIRGTFRNRGDILEIFPSHLEDRSWRISFFGDTIESIDEFDPFLGTISKNLNEITIYANSHYVTPKPSLTLAIKKIREELKERIKYFESQKLYIEAQRIEQRTNFDLEMITATGSCSGIENYSRHLSGRKEGEPPPTLFEYLPKDTVIFIDESHVTIPQIRG
;
A
#
# COMPACT_ATOMS: atom_id res chain seq x y z
N SER A 1 10.25 -3.48 3.27
CA SER A 1 11.44 -2.80 3.81
C SER A 1 11.36 -1.30 3.55
N VAL A 2 12.10 -0.49 4.32
CA VAL A 2 12.20 0.97 4.11
C VAL A 2 12.59 1.28 2.66
N GLN A 3 13.55 0.53 2.09
CA GLN A 3 13.95 0.66 0.70
C GLN A 3 12.82 0.36 -0.29
N SER A 4 12.01 -0.65 -0.05
CA SER A 4 10.86 -0.98 -0.92
C SER A 4 9.80 0.11 -0.90
N TYR A 5 9.57 0.74 0.26
CA TYR A 5 8.60 1.82 0.38
C TYR A 5 9.07 3.10 -0.34
N SER A 6 10.35 3.46 -0.21
CA SER A 6 10.91 4.63 -0.88
C SER A 6 10.95 4.49 -2.41
N THR A 7 11.05 3.25 -2.93
CA THR A 7 10.98 2.98 -4.38
C THR A 7 9.56 2.99 -4.94
N MET A 8 8.54 2.98 -4.09
CA MET A 8 7.12 3.01 -4.46
C MET A 8 6.52 4.41 -4.36
N THR A 9 7.28 5.39 -4.71
CA THR A 9 6.85 6.76 -4.89
C THR A 9 7.11 7.19 -6.32
N PHE A 10 6.28 8.06 -6.86
CA PHE A 10 6.60 8.70 -8.12
C PHE A 10 6.19 10.17 -8.11
N LYS A 11 6.93 10.95 -8.87
CA LYS A 11 6.69 12.37 -9.00
C LYS A 11 5.91 12.66 -10.28
N ILE A 12 5.00 13.60 -10.18
CA ILE A 12 4.28 14.18 -11.32
C ILE A 12 4.66 15.66 -11.36
N LYS A 13 5.03 16.13 -12.54
CA LYS A 13 5.42 17.52 -12.76
C LYS A 13 4.56 18.15 -13.84
N LYS A 14 4.20 19.40 -13.63
CA LYS A 14 3.58 20.25 -14.63
C LYS A 14 4.50 20.36 -15.88
N ASP A 15 3.90 20.56 -17.04
CA ASP A 15 4.56 20.72 -18.34
C ASP A 15 5.42 19.50 -18.75
N THR A 16 5.11 18.30 -18.23
CA THR A 16 5.75 17.05 -18.64
C THR A 16 4.77 16.14 -19.37
N SER A 17 5.29 15.33 -20.27
CA SER A 17 4.51 14.29 -20.94
C SER A 17 4.23 13.14 -19.99
N CYS A 18 2.96 12.74 -19.90
CA CYS A 18 2.49 11.66 -19.04
C CYS A 18 1.25 11.01 -19.66
N ASP A 19 1.35 9.74 -20.01
CA ASP A 19 0.20 8.95 -20.43
C ASP A 19 -0.75 8.73 -19.27
N LEU A 20 -1.99 9.20 -19.42
CA LEU A 20 -3.04 9.12 -18.38
C LEU A 20 -3.38 7.67 -18.02
N ASP A 21 -3.40 6.75 -18.98
CA ASP A 21 -3.70 5.34 -18.72
C ASP A 21 -2.55 4.66 -17.97
N HIS A 22 -1.32 5.00 -18.31
CA HIS A 22 -0.15 4.55 -17.57
C HIS A 22 -0.16 5.07 -16.12
N LEU A 23 -0.53 6.34 -15.92
CA LEU A 23 -0.65 6.93 -14.60
C LEU A 23 -1.73 6.25 -13.75
N LYS A 24 -2.90 5.95 -14.32
CA LYS A 24 -3.96 5.18 -13.65
C LYS A 24 -3.48 3.78 -13.23
N LYS A 25 -2.74 3.09 -14.09
CA LYS A 25 -2.14 1.78 -13.75
C LYS A 25 -1.18 1.89 -12.58
N LYS A 26 -0.31 2.90 -12.58
CA LYS A 26 0.59 3.15 -11.44
C LYS A 26 -0.16 3.43 -10.15
N LEU A 27 -1.24 4.20 -10.17
CA LEU A 27 -2.06 4.43 -8.98
C LEU A 27 -2.65 3.13 -8.42
N VAL A 28 -3.17 2.26 -9.28
CA VAL A 28 -3.67 0.93 -8.87
C VAL A 28 -2.54 0.07 -8.29
N GLU A 29 -1.35 0.09 -8.88
CA GLU A 29 -0.16 -0.60 -8.34
C GLU A 29 0.24 -0.10 -6.96
N LEU A 30 0.03 1.18 -6.67
CA LEU A 30 0.21 1.81 -5.35
C LEU A 30 -0.99 1.61 -4.41
N GLN A 31 -1.95 0.74 -4.78
CA GLN A 31 -3.13 0.41 -4.00
C GLN A 31 -4.15 1.54 -3.84
N TYR A 32 -4.15 2.54 -4.73
CA TYR A 32 -5.26 3.47 -4.86
C TYR A 32 -6.43 2.78 -5.54
N LYS A 33 -7.64 3.06 -5.08
CA LYS A 33 -8.87 2.51 -5.67
C LYS A 33 -9.52 3.53 -6.59
N ARG A 34 -9.91 3.11 -7.78
CA ARG A 34 -10.75 3.95 -8.63
C ARG A 34 -12.16 4.03 -8.05
N ASN A 35 -12.65 5.22 -7.84
CA ASN A 35 -14.02 5.46 -7.41
C ASN A 35 -14.54 6.77 -8.00
N ASP A 36 -15.34 6.66 -9.05
CA ASP A 36 -15.83 7.83 -9.78
C ASP A 36 -17.00 8.52 -9.04
N ASN A 37 -17.62 7.85 -8.05
CA ASN A 37 -18.77 8.36 -7.30
C ASN A 37 -18.38 9.02 -5.98
N ILE A 38 -17.52 8.38 -5.21
CA ILE A 38 -17.13 8.83 -3.87
C ILE A 38 -15.64 9.11 -3.86
N HIS A 39 -15.27 10.36 -3.53
CA HIS A 39 -13.89 10.81 -3.47
C HIS A 39 -13.41 10.86 -2.02
N ILE A 40 -12.76 9.79 -1.57
CA ILE A 40 -12.23 9.62 -0.22
C ILE A 40 -10.73 9.32 -0.26
N ARG A 41 -10.06 9.39 0.87
CA ARG A 41 -8.62 9.08 0.97
C ARG A 41 -8.27 7.74 0.36
N GLY A 42 -7.20 7.69 -0.41
CA GLY A 42 -6.73 6.49 -1.09
C GLY A 42 -7.53 6.14 -2.35
N THR A 43 -8.35 7.07 -2.86
CA THR A 43 -9.06 6.90 -4.13
C THR A 43 -8.58 7.87 -5.20
N PHE A 44 -8.85 7.52 -6.44
CA PHE A 44 -8.75 8.43 -7.58
C PHE A 44 -9.98 8.30 -8.47
N ARG A 45 -10.28 9.34 -9.21
CA ARG A 45 -11.33 9.36 -10.24
C ARG A 45 -10.86 10.11 -11.48
N ASN A 46 -11.42 9.74 -12.62
CA ASN A 46 -11.08 10.35 -13.91
C ASN A 46 -12.33 10.81 -14.62
N ARG A 47 -12.35 12.05 -15.08
CA ARG A 47 -13.44 12.66 -15.85
C ARG A 47 -12.83 13.39 -17.05
N GLY A 48 -12.90 12.75 -18.23
CA GLY A 48 -12.23 13.27 -19.42
C GLY A 48 -10.73 13.42 -19.19
N ASP A 49 -10.22 14.61 -19.44
CA ASP A 49 -8.79 14.96 -19.30
C ASP A 49 -8.40 15.40 -17.88
N ILE A 50 -9.25 15.13 -16.89
CA ILE A 50 -9.00 15.49 -15.48
C ILE A 50 -8.89 14.22 -14.65
N LEU A 51 -7.76 14.09 -13.94
CA LEU A 51 -7.53 13.07 -12.95
C LEU A 51 -7.49 13.71 -11.56
N GLU A 52 -8.35 13.26 -10.67
CA GLU A 52 -8.35 13.70 -9.27
C GLU A 52 -7.87 12.55 -8.38
N ILE A 53 -6.97 12.87 -7.45
CA ILE A 53 -6.36 11.91 -6.52
C ILE A 53 -6.54 12.43 -5.11
N PHE A 54 -7.10 11.61 -4.22
CA PHE A 54 -7.13 11.91 -2.80
C PHE A 54 -6.02 11.10 -2.10
N PRO A 55 -4.86 11.71 -1.81
CA PRO A 55 -3.74 11.01 -1.21
C PRO A 55 -4.08 10.47 0.17
N SER A 56 -3.53 9.30 0.51
CA SER A 56 -3.78 8.67 1.81
C SER A 56 -3.20 9.43 3.00
N HIS A 57 -2.15 10.23 2.77
CA HIS A 57 -1.45 11.00 3.81
C HIS A 57 -2.00 12.41 4.03
N LEU A 58 -2.95 12.87 3.20
CA LEU A 58 -3.64 14.15 3.37
C LEU A 58 -5.04 13.92 3.92
N GLU A 59 -5.49 14.78 4.82
CA GLU A 59 -6.80 14.65 5.46
C GLU A 59 -7.89 15.45 4.77
N ASP A 60 -7.56 16.66 4.32
CA ASP A 60 -8.47 17.66 3.82
C ASP A 60 -8.10 18.22 2.44
N ARG A 61 -7.17 17.59 1.76
CA ARG A 61 -6.65 18.04 0.46
C ARG A 61 -6.59 16.93 -0.55
N SER A 62 -6.98 17.27 -1.76
CA SER A 62 -6.89 16.42 -2.95
C SER A 62 -6.14 17.12 -4.05
N TRP A 63 -5.64 16.36 -5.01
CA TRP A 63 -4.96 16.88 -6.18
C TRP A 63 -5.80 16.67 -7.43
N ARG A 64 -5.92 17.72 -8.23
CA ARG A 64 -6.52 17.71 -9.57
C ARG A 64 -5.43 17.94 -10.59
N ILE A 65 -5.28 17.01 -11.52
CA ILE A 65 -4.30 17.04 -12.58
C ILE A 65 -5.07 17.18 -13.89
N SER A 66 -4.88 18.27 -14.60
CA SER A 66 -5.48 18.53 -15.90
C SER A 66 -4.49 18.21 -17.00
N PHE A 67 -4.97 17.53 -18.03
CA PHE A 67 -4.19 17.12 -19.19
C PHE A 67 -4.63 17.86 -20.43
N PHE A 68 -3.66 18.18 -21.28
CA PHE A 68 -3.89 18.57 -22.67
C PHE A 68 -3.16 17.54 -23.55
N GLY A 69 -3.92 16.62 -24.14
CA GLY A 69 -3.35 15.43 -24.76
C GLY A 69 -2.57 14.61 -23.72
N ASP A 70 -1.30 14.33 -24.02
CA ASP A 70 -0.39 13.61 -23.13
C ASP A 70 0.46 14.54 -22.24
N THR A 71 0.12 15.82 -22.16
CA THR A 71 0.88 16.80 -21.38
C THR A 71 0.10 17.23 -20.16
N ILE A 72 0.75 17.29 -19.00
CA ILE A 72 0.16 17.81 -17.76
C ILE A 72 0.15 19.34 -17.83
N GLU A 73 -1.06 19.90 -17.98
CA GLU A 73 -1.28 21.35 -18.10
C GLU A 73 -1.27 22.05 -16.74
N SER A 74 -1.93 21.46 -15.75
CA SER A 74 -1.96 21.99 -14.38
C SER A 74 -2.02 20.91 -13.34
N ILE A 75 -1.56 21.28 -12.13
CA ILE A 75 -1.71 20.49 -10.92
C ILE A 75 -2.25 21.42 -9.84
N ASP A 76 -3.47 21.16 -9.38
CA ASP A 76 -4.17 21.97 -8.42
C ASP A 76 -4.41 21.18 -7.13
N GLU A 77 -4.10 21.78 -5.99
CA GLU A 77 -4.53 21.30 -4.70
C GLU A 77 -5.89 21.91 -4.38
N PHE A 78 -6.86 21.09 -3.99
CA PHE A 78 -8.23 21.53 -3.73
C PHE A 78 -8.85 20.83 -2.53
N ASP A 79 -9.84 21.47 -1.93
CA ASP A 79 -10.67 20.87 -0.88
C ASP A 79 -11.62 19.83 -1.52
N PRO A 80 -11.56 18.53 -1.15
CA PRO A 80 -12.38 17.49 -1.75
C PRO A 80 -13.88 17.60 -1.46
N PHE A 81 -14.28 18.37 -0.42
CA PHE A 81 -15.67 18.57 -0.02
C PHE A 81 -16.26 19.81 -0.66
N LEU A 82 -15.51 20.92 -0.66
CA LEU A 82 -15.95 22.21 -1.19
C LEU A 82 -15.63 22.38 -2.68
N GLY A 83 -14.66 21.61 -3.19
CA GLY A 83 -14.19 21.74 -4.57
C GLY A 83 -13.35 22.98 -4.86
N THR A 84 -13.07 23.79 -3.84
CA THR A 84 -12.32 25.04 -3.97
C THR A 84 -10.82 24.77 -4.11
N ILE A 85 -10.19 25.40 -5.11
CA ILE A 85 -8.73 25.31 -5.33
C ILE A 85 -8.05 26.15 -4.26
N SER A 86 -7.12 25.54 -3.53
CA SER A 86 -6.33 26.20 -2.49
C SER A 86 -4.96 26.63 -3.01
N LYS A 87 -4.38 25.88 -3.97
CA LYS A 87 -3.02 26.14 -4.43
C LYS A 87 -2.77 25.51 -5.81
N ASN A 88 -1.98 26.19 -6.65
CA ASN A 88 -1.41 25.61 -7.87
C ASN A 88 -0.01 25.07 -7.54
N LEU A 89 0.30 23.88 -8.03
CA LEU A 89 1.53 23.17 -7.74
C LEU A 89 2.34 22.94 -9.03
N ASN A 90 3.65 22.96 -8.95
CA ASN A 90 4.53 22.60 -10.06
C ASN A 90 4.85 21.11 -10.08
N GLU A 91 4.87 20.48 -8.92
CA GLU A 91 5.09 19.04 -8.79
C GLU A 91 4.36 18.49 -7.55
N ILE A 92 4.02 17.21 -7.63
CA ILE A 92 3.53 16.41 -6.49
C ILE A 92 4.26 15.09 -6.42
N THR A 93 4.36 14.55 -5.22
CA THR A 93 4.89 13.19 -4.99
C THR A 93 3.77 12.29 -4.51
N ILE A 94 3.49 11.23 -5.24
CA ILE A 94 2.50 10.22 -4.88
C ILE A 94 3.18 9.11 -4.12
N TYR A 95 2.68 8.82 -2.94
CA TYR A 95 3.12 7.75 -2.05
C TYR A 95 2.16 6.57 -2.15
N ALA A 96 2.64 5.38 -1.79
CA ALA A 96 1.79 4.20 -1.72
C ALA A 96 0.64 4.38 -0.71
N ASN A 97 -0.54 3.89 -1.06
CA ASN A 97 -1.73 3.95 -0.21
C ASN A 97 -1.73 2.89 0.90
N SER A 98 -0.79 1.97 0.89
CA SER A 98 -0.64 0.90 1.88
C SER A 98 0.83 0.60 2.16
N HIS A 99 1.13 0.17 3.39
CA HIS A 99 2.47 -0.28 3.78
C HIS A 99 2.86 -1.64 3.17
N TYR A 100 1.89 -2.39 2.68
CA TYR A 100 2.08 -3.73 2.11
C TYR A 100 2.03 -3.76 0.58
N VAL A 101 2.40 -2.67 -0.05
CA VAL A 101 2.57 -2.67 -1.52
C VAL A 101 3.83 -3.44 -1.88
N THR A 102 3.67 -4.49 -2.68
CA THR A 102 4.77 -5.38 -3.06
C THR A 102 4.85 -5.46 -4.58
N PRO A 103 6.04 -5.28 -5.20
CA PRO A 103 6.22 -5.43 -6.63
C PRO A 103 5.78 -6.81 -7.13
N LYS A 104 5.17 -6.89 -8.31
CA LYS A 104 4.63 -8.15 -8.87
C LYS A 104 5.60 -9.34 -8.84
N PRO A 105 6.90 -9.22 -9.21
CA PRO A 105 7.83 -10.34 -9.13
C PRO A 105 8.02 -10.87 -7.71
N SER A 106 8.13 -9.95 -6.74
CA SER A 106 8.26 -10.30 -5.31
C SER A 106 6.98 -10.93 -4.78
N LEU A 107 5.82 -10.45 -5.24
CA LEU A 107 4.51 -10.99 -4.87
C LEU A 107 4.35 -12.43 -5.35
N THR A 108 4.72 -12.71 -6.60
CA THR A 108 4.68 -14.07 -7.16
C THR A 108 5.55 -15.05 -6.38
N LEU A 109 6.75 -14.60 -5.99
CA LEU A 109 7.64 -15.42 -5.16
C LEU A 109 7.06 -15.65 -3.75
N ALA A 110 6.47 -14.61 -3.15
CA ALA A 110 5.81 -14.72 -1.85
C ALA A 110 4.65 -15.72 -1.89
N ILE A 111 3.78 -15.64 -2.90
CA ILE A 111 2.66 -16.58 -3.10
C ILE A 111 3.17 -18.02 -3.19
N LYS A 112 4.26 -18.25 -3.92
CA LYS A 112 4.85 -19.59 -4.03
C LYS A 112 5.30 -20.11 -2.66
N LYS A 113 6.05 -19.30 -1.89
CA LYS A 113 6.53 -19.66 -0.55
C LYS A 113 5.38 -19.91 0.44
N ILE A 114 4.34 -19.08 0.40
CA ILE A 114 3.14 -19.28 1.25
C ILE A 114 2.46 -20.61 0.93
N ARG A 115 2.34 -20.98 -0.35
CA ARG A 115 1.76 -22.28 -0.74
C ARG A 115 2.62 -23.46 -0.28
N GLU A 116 3.94 -23.33 -0.30
CA GLU A 116 4.87 -24.37 0.17
C GLU A 116 4.71 -24.55 1.69
N GLU A 117 4.73 -23.47 2.46
CA GLU A 117 4.49 -23.50 3.91
C GLU A 117 3.10 -24.04 4.29
N LEU A 118 2.05 -23.66 3.54
CA LEU A 118 0.70 -24.19 3.74
C LEU A 118 0.67 -25.71 3.64
N LYS A 119 1.31 -26.28 2.60
CA LYS A 119 1.37 -27.74 2.41
C LYS A 119 2.07 -28.45 3.58
N GLU A 120 3.15 -27.89 4.07
CA GLU A 120 3.86 -28.41 5.25
C GLU A 120 2.98 -28.35 6.51
N ARG A 121 2.27 -27.23 6.67
CA ARG A 121 1.41 -27.02 7.84
C ARG A 121 0.18 -27.92 7.83
N ILE A 122 -0.43 -28.18 6.67
CA ILE A 122 -1.52 -29.13 6.51
C ILE A 122 -1.05 -30.53 6.94
N LYS A 123 0.09 -31.01 6.39
CA LYS A 123 0.67 -32.33 6.76
C LYS A 123 0.93 -32.43 8.27
N TYR A 124 1.41 -31.37 8.90
CA TYR A 124 1.61 -31.32 10.34
C TYR A 124 0.29 -31.52 11.09
N PHE A 125 -0.76 -30.77 10.76
CA PHE A 125 -2.06 -30.90 11.42
C PHE A 125 -2.69 -32.28 11.21
N GLU A 126 -2.59 -32.84 9.99
CA GLU A 126 -3.06 -34.19 9.68
C GLU A 126 -2.31 -35.25 10.51
N SER A 127 -0.99 -35.12 10.68
CA SER A 127 -0.18 -36.02 11.51
C SER A 127 -0.59 -36.01 12.97
N GLN A 128 -1.11 -34.85 13.44
CA GLN A 128 -1.66 -34.67 14.78
C GLN A 128 -3.16 -35.03 14.87
N LYS A 129 -3.78 -35.51 13.79
CA LYS A 129 -5.23 -35.80 13.67
C LYS A 129 -6.13 -34.57 13.86
N LEU A 130 -5.57 -33.37 13.62
CA LEU A 130 -6.28 -32.07 13.70
C LEU A 130 -6.85 -31.73 12.31
N TYR A 131 -7.78 -32.51 11.83
CA TYR A 131 -8.32 -32.41 10.46
C TYR A 131 -9.13 -31.12 10.24
N ILE A 132 -9.85 -30.64 11.27
CA ILE A 132 -10.65 -29.42 11.17
C ILE A 132 -9.71 -28.20 11.03
N GLU A 133 -8.64 -28.17 11.79
CA GLU A 133 -7.61 -27.11 11.73
C GLU A 133 -6.90 -27.12 10.37
N ALA A 134 -6.57 -28.31 9.87
CA ALA A 134 -6.00 -28.49 8.53
C ALA A 134 -6.92 -27.90 7.45
N GLN A 135 -8.20 -28.25 7.48
CA GLN A 135 -9.18 -27.75 6.50
C GLN A 135 -9.38 -26.23 6.61
N ARG A 136 -9.47 -25.70 7.83
CA ARG A 136 -9.68 -24.25 8.06
C ARG A 136 -8.49 -23.42 7.55
N ILE A 137 -7.24 -23.83 7.86
CA ILE A 137 -6.07 -23.10 7.38
C ILE A 137 -5.94 -23.18 5.87
N GLU A 138 -6.25 -24.33 5.27
CA GLU A 138 -6.22 -24.51 3.81
C GLU A 138 -7.22 -23.57 3.11
N GLN A 139 -8.48 -23.59 3.54
CA GLN A 139 -9.54 -22.76 2.95
C GLN A 139 -9.22 -21.27 3.09
N ARG A 140 -8.84 -20.84 4.29
CA ARG A 140 -8.52 -19.43 4.53
C ARG A 140 -7.33 -18.97 3.72
N THR A 141 -6.23 -19.71 3.74
CA THR A 141 -5.01 -19.33 3.03
C THR A 141 -5.21 -19.31 1.52
N ASN A 142 -5.96 -20.27 0.96
CA ASN A 142 -6.27 -20.27 -0.47
C ASN A 142 -7.12 -19.05 -0.86
N PHE A 143 -8.14 -18.71 -0.08
CA PHE A 143 -8.93 -17.50 -0.28
C PHE A 143 -8.06 -16.22 -0.22
N ASP A 144 -7.21 -16.11 0.79
CA ASP A 144 -6.30 -14.97 0.93
C ASP A 144 -5.33 -14.86 -0.26
N LEU A 145 -4.82 -15.98 -0.75
CA LEU A 145 -3.94 -16.03 -1.92
C LEU A 145 -4.66 -15.63 -3.23
N GLU A 146 -5.92 -15.99 -3.38
CA GLU A 146 -6.76 -15.52 -4.49
C GLU A 146 -6.93 -14.00 -4.44
N MET A 147 -7.26 -13.45 -3.27
CA MET A 147 -7.38 -12.00 -3.06
C MET A 147 -6.07 -11.27 -3.32
N ILE A 148 -4.95 -11.77 -2.80
CA ILE A 148 -3.61 -11.21 -3.04
C ILE A 148 -3.27 -11.24 -4.54
N THR A 149 -3.60 -12.31 -5.23
CA THR A 149 -3.34 -12.44 -6.68
C THR A 149 -4.17 -11.45 -7.49
N ALA A 150 -5.44 -11.28 -7.13
CA ALA A 150 -6.38 -10.42 -7.85
C ALA A 150 -6.17 -8.92 -7.56
N THR A 151 -5.92 -8.55 -6.30
CA THR A 151 -5.92 -7.16 -5.84
C THR A 151 -4.59 -6.68 -5.26
N GLY A 152 -3.63 -7.58 -5.07
CA GLY A 152 -2.36 -7.31 -4.38
C GLY A 152 -2.47 -7.23 -2.85
N SER A 153 -3.65 -7.51 -2.27
CA SER A 153 -3.91 -7.43 -0.82
C SER A 153 -5.00 -8.41 -0.38
N CYS A 154 -5.06 -8.68 0.93
CA CYS A 154 -6.16 -9.41 1.57
C CYS A 154 -6.41 -8.88 2.98
N SER A 155 -7.50 -9.30 3.62
CA SER A 155 -7.73 -9.03 5.05
C SER A 155 -6.71 -9.81 5.89
N GLY A 156 -5.99 -9.13 6.78
CA GLY A 156 -4.93 -9.74 7.58
C GLY A 156 -3.64 -9.99 6.79
N ILE A 157 -3.34 -9.18 5.77
CA ILE A 157 -2.13 -9.31 4.94
C ILE A 157 -0.84 -9.27 5.76
N GLU A 158 -0.85 -8.66 6.95
CA GLU A 158 0.24 -8.65 7.91
C GLU A 158 0.70 -10.06 8.32
N ASN A 159 -0.20 -11.05 8.32
CA ASN A 159 0.12 -12.45 8.59
C ASN A 159 1.09 -13.04 7.56
N TYR A 160 1.13 -12.47 6.37
CA TYR A 160 2.04 -12.86 5.28
C TYR A 160 3.25 -11.94 5.14
N SER A 161 3.42 -10.98 6.07
CA SER A 161 4.45 -9.93 6.00
C SER A 161 5.86 -10.46 5.84
N ARG A 162 6.21 -11.61 6.44
CA ARG A 162 7.49 -12.28 6.30
C ARG A 162 7.80 -12.62 4.83
N HIS A 163 6.85 -13.23 4.15
CA HIS A 163 6.98 -13.63 2.75
C HIS A 163 7.01 -12.41 1.81
N LEU A 164 6.13 -11.44 2.06
CA LEU A 164 6.02 -10.21 1.26
C LEU A 164 7.28 -9.33 1.37
N SER A 165 7.91 -9.30 2.53
CA SER A 165 9.16 -8.54 2.77
C SER A 165 10.44 -9.35 2.49
N GLY A 166 10.33 -10.65 2.19
CA GLY A 166 11.47 -11.52 1.94
C GLY A 166 12.32 -11.84 3.16
N ARG A 167 11.81 -11.62 4.38
CA ARG A 167 12.50 -11.92 5.64
C ARG A 167 12.64 -13.41 5.86
N LYS A 168 13.67 -13.79 6.61
CA LYS A 168 13.87 -15.15 7.11
C LYS A 168 12.94 -15.45 8.27
N GLU A 169 12.74 -16.72 8.56
CA GLU A 169 12.05 -17.16 9.76
C GLU A 169 12.76 -16.65 11.02
N GLY A 170 11.98 -16.12 12.00
CA GLY A 170 12.52 -15.54 13.22
C GLY A 170 13.02 -14.10 13.10
N GLU A 171 13.14 -13.53 11.89
CA GLU A 171 13.48 -12.12 11.74
C GLU A 171 12.27 -11.23 12.11
N PRO A 172 12.47 -10.24 13.02
CA PRO A 172 11.41 -9.32 13.41
C PRO A 172 10.94 -8.46 12.22
N PRO A 173 9.67 -8.04 12.18
CA PRO A 173 9.21 -7.07 11.20
C PRO A 173 9.87 -5.70 11.44
N PRO A 174 10.07 -4.89 10.38
CA PRO A 174 10.52 -3.53 10.55
C PRO A 174 9.49 -2.74 11.37
N THR A 175 9.99 -2.01 12.36
CA THR A 175 9.20 -1.16 13.23
C THR A 175 9.19 0.28 12.70
N LEU A 176 8.40 1.16 13.30
CA LEU A 176 8.38 2.58 12.97
C LEU A 176 9.78 3.21 13.10
N PHE A 177 10.60 2.72 14.03
CA PHE A 177 11.91 3.29 14.30
C PHE A 177 12.88 3.18 13.12
N GLU A 178 12.79 2.12 12.27
CA GLU A 178 13.63 1.98 11.08
C GLU A 178 13.28 2.97 9.96
N TYR A 179 12.13 3.63 10.04
CA TYR A 179 11.69 4.66 9.09
C TYR A 179 12.07 6.07 9.51
N LEU A 180 12.55 6.24 10.75
CA LEU A 180 12.93 7.54 11.26
C LEU A 180 14.31 7.97 10.74
N PRO A 181 14.53 9.25 10.43
CA PRO A 181 15.86 9.80 10.19
C PRO A 181 16.81 9.55 11.37
N LYS A 182 18.11 9.47 11.08
CA LYS A 182 19.13 9.16 12.10
C LYS A 182 19.25 10.21 13.22
N ASP A 183 18.85 11.43 12.94
CA ASP A 183 18.87 12.58 13.82
C ASP A 183 17.51 12.89 14.48
N THR A 184 16.59 11.91 14.45
CA THR A 184 15.27 12.06 15.06
C THR A 184 15.37 12.04 16.58
N VAL A 185 14.72 13.02 17.22
CA VAL A 185 14.46 13.03 18.67
C VAL A 185 13.05 12.51 18.93
N ILE A 186 12.95 11.54 19.84
CA ILE A 186 11.68 10.90 20.17
C ILE A 186 11.27 11.32 21.57
N PHE A 187 10.08 11.90 21.71
CA PHE A 187 9.45 12.20 22.99
C PHE A 187 8.42 11.12 23.28
N ILE A 188 8.56 10.44 24.41
CA ILE A 188 7.64 9.39 24.85
C ILE A 188 6.90 9.88 26.07
N ASP A 189 5.62 10.23 25.86
CA ASP A 189 4.70 10.54 26.96
C ASP A 189 4.22 9.22 27.61
N GLU A 190 3.90 9.27 28.91
CA GLU A 190 3.51 8.10 29.70
C GLU A 190 4.46 6.89 29.50
N SER A 191 5.77 7.17 29.54
CA SER A 191 6.82 6.19 29.23
C SER A 191 6.76 4.92 30.08
N HIS A 192 6.21 5.00 31.29
CA HIS A 192 6.02 3.86 32.19
C HIS A 192 5.00 2.83 31.66
N VAL A 193 4.07 3.27 30.77
CA VAL A 193 3.11 2.38 30.07
C VAL A 193 3.62 2.02 28.68
N THR A 194 4.13 3.00 27.96
CA THR A 194 4.51 2.85 26.53
C THR A 194 5.73 1.95 26.35
N ILE A 195 6.79 2.12 27.18
CA ILE A 195 8.03 1.35 27.05
C ILE A 195 7.83 -0.16 27.28
N PRO A 196 7.09 -0.62 28.28
CA PRO A 196 6.77 -2.04 28.41
C PRO A 196 6.06 -2.65 27.20
N GLN A 197 5.14 -1.90 26.56
CA GLN A 197 4.44 -2.36 25.35
C GLN A 197 5.36 -2.45 24.12
N ILE A 198 6.29 -1.51 23.97
CA ILE A 198 7.28 -1.55 22.90
C ILE A 198 8.27 -2.70 23.06
N ARG A 199 8.53 -3.12 24.29
CA ARG A 199 9.42 -4.24 24.62
C ARG A 199 8.84 -5.62 24.30
N GLY A 200 7.52 -5.74 24.24
CA GLY A 200 6.62 -6.89 24.08
C GLY A 200 6.93 -8.00 23.27
#